data_9b308f2a16ada2d9d7ba17b7b75fea32
#
_entry.id   9b308f2a16ada2d9d7ba17b7b75fea32
#
_cell.length_a   1.000
_cell.length_b   1.000
_cell.length_c   1.000
_cell.angle_alpha   90.00
_cell.angle_beta   90.00
_cell.angle_gamma   90.00
#
_symmetry.space_group_name_H-M   'P 1'
#
loop_
_entity.id
_entity.type
_entity.pdbx_description
1 polymer ?
#
loop_
_entity_poly.entity_id
_entity_poly.type
_entity_poly.pdbx_seq_one_letter_code
_entity_poly.pdbx_strand_id
1 'polypeptide(L)'
;MRRLFISLMLTLTAFIANAQPSAIAPQNYQQMLKKGIDVDWWGRSEKNKYGAYSETAVKRFAQQGIKHVRFRLHHYRFTDEDFKRLFSQINTCMQNDLIPIIDFSAKPYKENPNEGEHEKVVEWWKMMAEKCKELSQMVSFDLIVEPSDKVKKDVAELNSLYEDCVAAIRKTNPKRIIFIAPPKLSHPEGLESLKIPSLGNGYMMAEWHFYAAGPSKTNDKKRWTTGTAEEKQKIKKSIKVAVDWQKKTGIYTWVGAWMPGAYNKDDNYSVKEQTEFASFM
;
A
#
# COMPACT_ATOMS: atom_id res chain seq x y z
N MET A 1 -68.67 -26.39 -25.73
CA MET A 1 -68.07 -25.23 -25.02
C MET A 1 -66.74 -25.66 -24.42
N ARG A 2 -65.63 -25.35 -25.08
CA ARG A 2 -64.26 -25.62 -24.58
C ARG A 2 -63.73 -24.34 -23.94
N ARG A 3 -63.46 -24.36 -22.63
CA ARG A 3 -62.86 -23.25 -21.92
C ARG A 3 -61.32 -23.33 -22.08
N LEU A 4 -60.75 -22.30 -22.72
CA LEU A 4 -59.31 -22.08 -22.79
C LEU A 4 -58.83 -21.45 -21.46
N PHE A 5 -57.97 -22.14 -20.71
CA PHE A 5 -57.23 -21.55 -19.62
C PHE A 5 -55.92 -20.96 -20.15
N ILE A 6 -55.81 -19.64 -20.18
CA ILE A 6 -54.60 -18.92 -20.46
C ILE A 6 -53.85 -18.80 -19.13
N SER A 7 -52.76 -19.55 -18.97
CA SER A 7 -51.84 -19.46 -17.83
C SER A 7 -50.88 -18.30 -18.08
N LEU A 8 -51.03 -17.23 -17.31
CA LEU A 8 -50.11 -16.07 -17.34
C LEU A 8 -48.88 -16.41 -16.50
N MET A 9 -47.77 -16.82 -17.12
CA MET A 9 -46.50 -16.97 -16.45
C MET A 9 -45.88 -15.57 -16.21
N LEU A 10 -45.95 -15.06 -14.98
CA LEU A 10 -45.16 -13.92 -14.53
C LEU A 10 -43.72 -14.37 -14.35
N THR A 11 -42.84 -14.01 -15.28
CA THR A 11 -41.40 -14.12 -15.07
C THR A 11 -40.94 -13.01 -14.15
N LEU A 12 -40.70 -13.37 -12.88
CA LEU A 12 -40.04 -12.50 -11.91
C LEU A 12 -38.57 -12.39 -12.25
N THR A 13 -38.16 -11.36 -13.00
CA THR A 13 -36.77 -11.02 -13.16
C THR A 13 -36.27 -10.43 -11.85
N ALA A 14 -35.58 -11.27 -11.07
CA ALA A 14 -34.85 -10.79 -9.90
C ALA A 14 -33.70 -9.89 -10.39
N PHE A 15 -33.84 -8.58 -10.19
CA PHE A 15 -32.71 -7.67 -10.26
C PHE A 15 -31.77 -8.04 -9.09
N ILE A 16 -30.69 -8.78 -9.38
CA ILE A 16 -29.56 -8.89 -8.48
C ILE A 16 -28.92 -7.50 -8.48
N ALA A 17 -29.32 -6.65 -7.55
CA ALA A 17 -28.59 -5.44 -7.24
C ALA A 17 -27.17 -5.90 -6.82
N ASN A 18 -26.19 -5.65 -7.66
CA ASN A 18 -24.78 -5.80 -7.28
C ASN A 18 -24.56 -4.87 -6.10
N ALA A 19 -24.63 -5.40 -4.88
CA ALA A 19 -24.30 -4.67 -3.68
C ALA A 19 -22.83 -4.22 -3.82
N GLN A 20 -22.62 -2.93 -3.98
CA GLN A 20 -21.28 -2.34 -3.93
C GLN A 20 -20.56 -2.87 -2.69
N PRO A 21 -19.33 -3.36 -2.80
CA PRO A 21 -18.60 -3.87 -1.64
C PRO A 21 -18.65 -2.88 -0.49
N SER A 22 -19.00 -3.34 0.71
CA SER A 22 -19.15 -2.46 1.87
C SER A 22 -17.84 -1.74 2.18
N ALA A 23 -17.93 -0.42 2.37
CA ALA A 23 -16.76 0.40 2.72
C ALA A 23 -16.18 -0.03 4.08
N ILE A 24 -14.84 0.02 4.19
CA ILE A 24 -14.13 -0.30 5.42
C ILE A 24 -13.59 1.00 6.01
N ALA A 25 -13.97 1.32 7.24
CA ALA A 25 -13.45 2.49 7.94
C ALA A 25 -11.93 2.37 8.14
N PRO A 26 -11.13 3.46 8.01
CA PRO A 26 -9.68 3.41 8.18
C PRO A 26 -9.22 2.81 9.51
N GLN A 27 -9.95 3.07 10.59
CA GLN A 27 -9.68 2.46 11.90
C GLN A 27 -9.71 0.93 11.85
N ASN A 28 -10.77 0.38 11.27
CA ASN A 28 -10.92 -1.07 11.15
C ASN A 28 -9.86 -1.64 10.20
N TYR A 29 -9.60 -0.92 9.10
CA TYR A 29 -8.59 -1.32 8.12
C TYR A 29 -7.20 -1.39 8.76
N GLN A 30 -6.80 -0.38 9.54
CA GLN A 30 -5.53 -0.37 10.29
C GLN A 30 -5.41 -1.62 11.20
N GLN A 31 -6.49 -1.95 11.94
CA GLN A 31 -6.50 -3.12 12.83
C GLN A 31 -6.37 -4.45 12.08
N MET A 32 -6.88 -4.52 10.85
CA MET A 32 -6.83 -5.72 10.02
C MET A 32 -5.44 -5.95 9.40
N LEU A 33 -4.68 -4.89 9.12
CA LEU A 33 -3.38 -4.98 8.44
C LEU A 33 -2.36 -5.83 9.23
N LYS A 34 -2.24 -5.64 10.54
CA LYS A 34 -1.30 -6.40 11.39
C LYS A 34 0.09 -6.54 10.76
N LYS A 35 0.60 -7.78 10.58
CA LYS A 35 1.89 -8.08 9.93
C LYS A 35 1.70 -8.29 8.44
N GLY A 36 2.56 -7.71 7.63
CA GLY A 36 2.53 -7.88 6.19
C GLY A 36 3.90 -8.03 5.56
N ILE A 37 3.90 -8.13 4.25
CA ILE A 37 5.12 -8.29 3.47
C ILE A 37 4.99 -7.53 2.14
N ASP A 38 6.09 -6.89 1.72
CA ASP A 38 6.25 -6.39 0.36
C ASP A 38 6.64 -7.51 -0.57
N VAL A 39 6.05 -7.54 -1.76
CA VAL A 39 6.41 -8.49 -2.82
C VAL A 39 6.77 -7.76 -4.10
N ASP A 40 7.86 -8.17 -4.71
CA ASP A 40 8.33 -7.66 -6.00
C ASP A 40 8.05 -8.69 -7.12
N TRP A 41 6.82 -9.21 -7.16
CA TRP A 41 6.37 -10.13 -8.22
C TRP A 41 6.27 -9.46 -9.60
N TRP A 42 6.34 -8.12 -9.61
CA TRP A 42 6.31 -7.23 -10.76
C TRP A 42 7.64 -6.51 -10.97
N GLY A 43 8.73 -7.13 -10.54
CA GLY A 43 10.09 -6.58 -10.58
C GLY A 43 10.53 -6.09 -11.95
N ARG A 44 11.54 -5.23 -11.94
CA ARG A 44 12.05 -4.51 -13.12
C ARG A 44 12.78 -5.40 -14.12
N SER A 45 13.15 -6.61 -13.77
CA SER A 45 13.87 -7.52 -14.67
C SER A 45 13.27 -8.92 -14.62
N GLU A 46 13.32 -9.61 -15.75
CA GLU A 46 12.95 -11.03 -15.86
C GLU A 46 13.77 -11.94 -14.92
N LYS A 47 14.93 -11.47 -14.45
CA LYS A 47 15.73 -12.12 -13.41
C LYS A 47 15.32 -11.61 -12.03
N ASN A 48 14.13 -11.97 -11.61
CA ASN A 48 13.59 -11.57 -10.32
C ASN A 48 14.45 -12.12 -9.16
N LYS A 49 15.26 -11.24 -8.55
CA LYS A 49 16.13 -11.61 -7.40
C LYS A 49 15.35 -11.97 -6.13
N TYR A 50 14.08 -11.59 -6.04
CA TYR A 50 13.26 -11.68 -4.82
C TYR A 50 12.19 -12.76 -4.89
N GLY A 51 12.27 -13.60 -5.90
CA GLY A 51 11.34 -14.71 -6.10
C GLY A 51 10.15 -14.37 -7.00
N ALA A 52 9.73 -15.36 -7.77
CA ALA A 52 8.54 -15.26 -8.61
C ALA A 52 7.28 -15.47 -7.76
N TYR A 53 6.14 -14.95 -8.26
CA TYR A 53 4.84 -15.28 -7.71
C TYR A 53 4.61 -16.79 -7.72
N SER A 54 4.08 -17.32 -6.62
CA SER A 54 3.49 -18.65 -6.57
C SER A 54 2.36 -18.70 -5.54
N GLU A 55 1.33 -19.47 -5.82
CA GLU A 55 0.24 -19.71 -4.87
C GLU A 55 0.75 -20.38 -3.57
N THR A 56 1.78 -21.21 -3.68
CA THR A 56 2.43 -21.82 -2.53
C THR A 56 3.05 -20.80 -1.61
N ALA A 57 3.67 -19.72 -2.17
CA ALA A 57 4.21 -18.63 -1.36
C ALA A 57 3.09 -17.87 -0.64
N VAL A 58 1.97 -17.59 -1.33
CA VAL A 58 0.81 -16.93 -0.73
C VAL A 58 0.25 -17.75 0.46
N LYS A 59 0.07 -19.05 0.27
CA LYS A 59 -0.39 -19.96 1.34
C LYS A 59 0.57 -19.96 2.54
N ARG A 60 1.88 -19.99 2.28
CA ARG A 60 2.90 -19.93 3.35
C ARG A 60 2.86 -18.60 4.11
N PHE A 61 2.65 -17.48 3.43
CA PHE A 61 2.49 -16.19 4.10
C PHE A 61 1.32 -16.22 5.08
N ALA A 62 0.15 -16.69 4.65
CA ALA A 62 -1.03 -16.81 5.49
C ALA A 62 -0.76 -17.73 6.72
N GLN A 63 -0.12 -18.89 6.51
CA GLN A 63 0.25 -19.84 7.57
C GLN A 63 1.22 -19.22 8.58
N GLN A 64 2.09 -18.30 8.16
CA GLN A 64 3.01 -17.57 9.04
C GLN A 64 2.37 -16.35 9.73
N GLY A 65 1.05 -16.19 9.59
CA GLY A 65 0.30 -15.10 10.23
C GLY A 65 0.45 -13.74 9.56
N ILE A 66 0.96 -13.69 8.32
CA ILE A 66 0.91 -12.49 7.47
C ILE A 66 -0.55 -12.18 7.18
N LYS A 67 -0.92 -10.90 7.20
CA LYS A 67 -2.29 -10.43 6.97
C LYS A 67 -2.43 -9.48 5.80
N HIS A 68 -1.34 -8.91 5.29
CA HIS A 68 -1.39 -8.11 4.07
C HIS A 68 -0.16 -8.34 3.19
N VAL A 69 -0.36 -8.09 1.89
CA VAL A 69 0.70 -8.17 0.87
C VAL A 69 0.66 -6.88 0.06
N ARG A 70 1.76 -6.15 0.02
CA ARG A 70 1.91 -4.98 -0.84
C ARG A 70 2.59 -5.37 -2.15
N PHE A 71 1.86 -5.15 -3.25
CA PHE A 71 2.31 -5.40 -4.62
C PHE A 71 3.05 -4.18 -5.14
N ARG A 72 4.36 -4.27 -5.33
CA ARG A 72 5.18 -3.19 -5.86
C ARG A 72 5.15 -3.19 -7.39
N LEU A 73 4.39 -2.25 -7.98
CA LEU A 73 4.26 -2.10 -9.43
C LEU A 73 5.25 -1.03 -9.92
N HIS A 74 5.96 -1.35 -11.02
CA HIS A 74 7.03 -0.49 -11.53
C HIS A 74 6.77 0.06 -12.94
N HIS A 75 5.77 -0.48 -13.64
CA HIS A 75 5.53 -0.18 -15.04
C HIS A 75 4.39 0.82 -15.22
N TYR A 76 4.58 1.82 -16.08
CA TYR A 76 3.55 2.79 -16.45
C TYR A 76 2.51 2.20 -17.41
N ARG A 77 2.87 1.15 -18.16
CA ARG A 77 1.98 0.51 -19.13
C ARG A 77 1.56 -0.85 -18.63
N PHE A 78 0.26 -1.08 -18.67
CA PHE A 78 -0.37 -2.35 -18.35
C PHE A 78 -1.20 -2.80 -19.54
N THR A 79 -1.00 -4.03 -20.00
CA THR A 79 -1.85 -4.71 -20.99
C THR A 79 -3.03 -5.35 -20.28
N ASP A 80 -4.04 -5.79 -21.05
CA ASP A 80 -5.15 -6.56 -20.46
C ASP A 80 -4.66 -7.88 -19.86
N GLU A 81 -3.60 -8.47 -20.39
CA GLU A 81 -2.98 -9.68 -19.82
C GLU A 81 -2.29 -9.37 -18.47
N ASP A 82 -1.65 -8.22 -18.34
CA ASP A 82 -1.09 -7.77 -17.07
C ASP A 82 -2.19 -7.59 -16.02
N PHE A 83 -3.33 -7.01 -16.38
CA PHE A 83 -4.48 -6.90 -15.46
C PHE A 83 -5.05 -8.27 -15.08
N LYS A 84 -5.20 -9.20 -16.00
CA LYS A 84 -5.64 -10.58 -15.69
C LYS A 84 -4.69 -11.22 -14.67
N ARG A 85 -3.38 -11.09 -14.89
CA ARG A 85 -2.36 -11.61 -13.98
C ARG A 85 -2.43 -10.96 -12.61
N LEU A 86 -2.52 -9.63 -12.54
CA LEU A 86 -2.63 -8.90 -11.28
C LEU A 86 -3.89 -9.31 -10.51
N PHE A 87 -5.02 -9.39 -11.16
CA PHE A 87 -6.29 -9.76 -10.52
C PHE A 87 -6.29 -11.21 -10.06
N SER A 88 -5.68 -12.12 -10.80
CA SER A 88 -5.47 -13.51 -10.36
C SER A 88 -4.64 -13.56 -9.06
N GLN A 89 -3.55 -12.81 -8.99
CA GLN A 89 -2.70 -12.73 -7.79
C GLN A 89 -3.43 -12.10 -6.60
N ILE A 90 -4.18 -11.01 -6.83
CA ILE A 90 -5.03 -10.37 -5.82
C ILE A 90 -6.06 -11.35 -5.28
N ASN A 91 -6.77 -12.06 -6.17
CA ASN A 91 -7.77 -13.04 -5.79
C ASN A 91 -7.16 -14.18 -4.97
N THR A 92 -5.99 -14.70 -5.37
CA THR A 92 -5.28 -15.72 -4.58
C THR A 92 -4.93 -15.23 -3.18
N CYS A 93 -4.47 -13.98 -3.04
CA CYS A 93 -4.23 -13.39 -1.72
C CYS A 93 -5.52 -13.32 -0.90
N MET A 94 -6.62 -12.81 -1.46
CA MET A 94 -7.90 -12.69 -0.75
C MET A 94 -8.48 -14.05 -0.36
N GLN A 95 -8.35 -15.08 -1.19
CA GLN A 95 -8.77 -16.46 -0.89
C GLN A 95 -7.97 -17.09 0.26
N ASN A 96 -6.83 -16.52 0.61
CA ASN A 96 -5.99 -16.93 1.74
C ASN A 96 -6.00 -15.91 2.90
N ASP A 97 -7.04 -15.08 3.00
CA ASP A 97 -7.22 -14.07 4.05
C ASP A 97 -6.08 -13.03 4.13
N LEU A 98 -5.46 -12.71 3.00
CA LEU A 98 -4.46 -11.66 2.87
C LEU A 98 -5.07 -10.42 2.22
N ILE A 99 -4.81 -9.27 2.79
CA ILE A 99 -5.26 -7.96 2.28
C ILE A 99 -4.28 -7.50 1.21
N PRO A 100 -4.71 -7.30 -0.06
CA PRO A 100 -3.84 -6.76 -1.10
C PRO A 100 -3.73 -5.24 -1.03
N ILE A 101 -2.52 -4.71 -1.12
CA ILE A 101 -2.22 -3.29 -1.26
C ILE A 101 -1.50 -3.10 -2.58
N ILE A 102 -2.03 -2.29 -3.47
CA ILE A 102 -1.40 -1.94 -4.75
C ILE A 102 -0.55 -0.69 -4.53
N ASP A 103 0.75 -0.80 -4.78
CA ASP A 103 1.71 0.28 -4.72
C ASP A 103 2.28 0.60 -6.10
N PHE A 104 2.52 1.89 -6.36
CA PHE A 104 3.19 2.34 -7.56
C PHE A 104 4.53 3.02 -7.24
N SER A 105 5.61 2.48 -7.81
CA SER A 105 6.96 3.00 -7.50
C SER A 105 7.22 4.38 -8.09
N ALA A 106 6.55 4.77 -9.17
CA ALA A 106 6.65 6.08 -9.86
C ALA A 106 8.09 6.61 -10.00
N LYS A 107 9.05 5.75 -10.31
CA LYS A 107 10.47 6.10 -10.27
C LYS A 107 10.82 7.31 -11.16
N PRO A 108 10.38 7.42 -12.44
CA PRO A 108 10.68 8.57 -13.29
C PRO A 108 10.20 9.89 -12.68
N TYR A 109 9.00 9.91 -12.10
CA TYR A 109 8.50 11.09 -11.39
C TYR A 109 9.37 11.44 -10.18
N LYS A 110 9.75 10.47 -9.35
CA LYS A 110 10.61 10.74 -8.19
C LYS A 110 11.97 11.32 -8.57
N GLU A 111 12.55 10.86 -9.68
CA GLU A 111 13.82 11.34 -10.22
C GLU A 111 13.71 12.73 -10.85
N ASN A 112 12.58 13.05 -11.47
CA ASN A 112 12.35 14.32 -12.15
C ASN A 112 10.89 14.78 -12.07
N PRO A 113 10.46 15.32 -10.91
CA PRO A 113 9.09 15.78 -10.71
C PRO A 113 8.80 17.02 -11.54
N ASN A 114 8.27 16.81 -12.73
CA ASN A 114 7.79 17.84 -13.64
C ASN A 114 6.36 17.54 -14.07
N GLU A 115 5.69 18.51 -14.69
CA GLU A 115 4.29 18.41 -15.11
C GLU A 115 4.00 17.14 -15.92
N GLY A 116 4.83 16.80 -16.90
CA GLY A 116 4.62 15.60 -17.72
C GLY A 116 4.76 14.27 -16.97
N GLU A 117 5.65 14.19 -15.98
CA GLU A 117 5.75 12.99 -15.13
C GLU A 117 4.64 12.95 -14.08
N HIS A 118 4.22 14.10 -13.55
CA HIS A 118 3.05 14.25 -12.69
C HIS A 118 1.80 13.72 -13.40
N GLU A 119 1.49 14.22 -14.59
CA GLU A 119 0.34 13.77 -15.39
C GLU A 119 0.36 12.25 -15.64
N LYS A 120 1.53 11.68 -15.94
CA LYS A 120 1.65 10.22 -16.14
C LYS A 120 1.29 9.43 -14.89
N VAL A 121 1.64 9.90 -13.69
CA VAL A 121 1.28 9.24 -12.44
C VAL A 121 -0.23 9.35 -12.20
N VAL A 122 -0.83 10.52 -12.43
CA VAL A 122 -2.27 10.73 -12.29
C VAL A 122 -3.06 9.85 -13.26
N GLU A 123 -2.67 9.79 -14.54
CA GLU A 123 -3.34 8.94 -15.54
C GLU A 123 -3.14 7.44 -15.23
N TRP A 124 -1.99 7.05 -14.68
CA TRP A 124 -1.77 5.68 -14.22
C TRP A 124 -2.74 5.29 -13.10
N TRP A 125 -2.91 6.15 -12.09
CA TRP A 125 -3.86 5.91 -11.00
C TRP A 125 -5.31 5.94 -11.46
N LYS A 126 -5.65 6.82 -12.38
CA LYS A 126 -6.99 6.86 -13.02
C LYS A 126 -7.29 5.53 -13.74
N MET A 127 -6.35 5.03 -14.54
CA MET A 127 -6.46 3.73 -15.23
C MET A 127 -6.60 2.58 -14.22
N MET A 128 -5.73 2.54 -13.21
CA MET A 128 -5.76 1.49 -12.18
C MET A 128 -7.08 1.52 -11.39
N ALA A 129 -7.54 2.71 -11.02
CA ALA A 129 -8.81 2.89 -10.32
C ALA A 129 -10.01 2.39 -11.14
N GLU A 130 -10.06 2.71 -12.42
CA GLU A 130 -11.13 2.22 -13.32
C GLU A 130 -11.13 0.69 -13.42
N LYS A 131 -9.96 0.09 -13.61
CA LYS A 131 -9.83 -1.38 -13.71
C LYS A 131 -10.15 -2.09 -12.38
N CYS A 132 -9.90 -1.45 -11.24
CA CYS A 132 -10.10 -2.01 -9.90
C CYS A 132 -11.46 -1.67 -9.27
N LYS A 133 -12.34 -0.93 -9.92
CA LYS A 133 -13.58 -0.41 -9.32
C LYS A 133 -14.51 -1.49 -8.75
N GLU A 134 -14.55 -2.66 -9.38
CA GLU A 134 -15.37 -3.78 -8.96
C GLU A 134 -14.66 -4.73 -7.96
N LEU A 135 -13.36 -4.49 -7.66
CA LEU A 135 -12.66 -5.29 -6.66
C LEU A 135 -13.15 -4.94 -5.25
N SER A 136 -13.06 -5.91 -4.35
CA SER A 136 -13.36 -5.73 -2.92
C SER A 136 -12.71 -4.47 -2.34
N GLN A 137 -13.37 -3.82 -1.39
CA GLN A 137 -12.82 -2.69 -0.62
C GLN A 137 -11.66 -3.09 0.31
N MET A 138 -11.39 -4.40 0.43
CA MET A 138 -10.16 -4.91 1.05
C MET A 138 -8.91 -4.56 0.26
N VAL A 139 -8.99 -4.39 -1.06
CA VAL A 139 -7.88 -3.91 -1.89
C VAL A 139 -7.72 -2.41 -1.66
N SER A 140 -6.54 -1.95 -1.31
CA SER A 140 -6.21 -0.53 -1.13
C SER A 140 -5.13 -0.06 -2.09
N PHE A 141 -4.97 1.24 -2.20
CA PHE A 141 -3.99 1.90 -3.04
C PHE A 141 -2.96 2.65 -2.20
N ASP A 142 -1.69 2.46 -2.52
CA ASP A 142 -0.56 3.17 -1.93
C ASP A 142 0.10 4.00 -3.04
N LEU A 143 -0.12 5.33 -3.02
CA LEU A 143 0.06 6.15 -4.21
C LEU A 143 1.50 6.23 -4.68
N ILE A 144 2.43 6.45 -3.78
CA ILE A 144 3.87 6.44 -4.05
C ILE A 144 4.61 5.98 -2.81
N VAL A 145 5.27 4.85 -2.92
CA VAL A 145 6.16 4.38 -1.85
C VAL A 145 7.46 5.18 -1.85
N GLU A 146 7.89 5.58 -0.67
CA GLU A 146 9.18 6.25 -0.46
C GLU A 146 9.45 7.43 -1.40
N PRO A 147 8.75 8.57 -1.25
CA PRO A 147 9.08 9.79 -1.97
C PRO A 147 10.58 10.12 -1.79
N SER A 148 11.37 9.88 -2.83
CA SER A 148 12.83 9.90 -2.84
C SER A 148 13.38 10.89 -3.87
N ASP A 149 14.65 10.84 -4.14
CA ASP A 149 15.34 11.58 -5.17
C ASP A 149 15.04 13.10 -5.13
N LYS A 150 14.54 13.70 -6.19
CA LYS A 150 14.22 15.12 -6.21
C LYS A 150 12.92 15.45 -5.48
N VAL A 151 11.90 14.61 -5.61
CA VAL A 151 10.57 14.87 -5.02
C VAL A 151 10.60 14.95 -3.49
N LYS A 152 11.56 14.29 -2.82
CA LYS A 152 11.70 14.37 -1.36
C LYS A 152 11.94 15.77 -0.81
N LYS A 153 12.36 16.71 -1.66
CA LYS A 153 12.62 18.10 -1.33
C LYS A 153 11.51 19.04 -1.78
N ASP A 154 10.64 18.58 -2.66
CA ASP A 154 9.52 19.33 -3.19
C ASP A 154 8.20 18.84 -2.59
N VAL A 155 7.95 19.30 -1.37
CA VAL A 155 6.75 18.92 -0.62
C VAL A 155 5.48 19.50 -1.25
N ALA A 156 5.57 20.66 -1.88
CA ALA A 156 4.43 21.30 -2.53
C ALA A 156 3.96 20.47 -3.73
N GLU A 157 4.90 20.07 -4.58
CA GLU A 157 4.64 19.21 -5.73
C GLU A 157 4.11 17.83 -5.30
N LEU A 158 4.71 17.20 -4.28
CA LEU A 158 4.22 15.93 -3.77
C LEU A 158 2.77 16.01 -3.27
N ASN A 159 2.42 17.06 -2.54
CA ASN A 159 1.05 17.27 -2.08
C ASN A 159 0.09 17.56 -3.23
N SER A 160 0.53 18.29 -4.27
CA SER A 160 -0.25 18.53 -5.50
C SER A 160 -0.55 17.21 -6.23
N LEU A 161 0.46 16.35 -6.38
CA LEU A 161 0.28 15.04 -6.98
C LEU A 161 -0.75 14.19 -6.21
N TYR A 162 -0.68 14.19 -4.89
CA TYR A 162 -1.65 13.42 -4.08
C TYR A 162 -3.07 13.97 -4.24
N GLU A 163 -3.26 15.28 -4.29
CA GLU A 163 -4.57 15.88 -4.55
C GLU A 163 -5.15 15.38 -5.88
N ASP A 164 -4.36 15.47 -6.97
CA ASP A 164 -4.80 15.08 -8.31
C ASP A 164 -5.02 13.58 -8.47
N CYS A 165 -4.15 12.75 -7.91
CA CYS A 165 -4.34 11.29 -7.89
C CYS A 165 -5.62 10.90 -7.13
N VAL A 166 -5.85 11.47 -5.95
CA VAL A 166 -7.05 11.18 -5.17
C VAL A 166 -8.30 11.65 -5.91
N ALA A 167 -8.28 12.85 -6.51
CA ALA A 167 -9.39 13.34 -7.32
C ALA A 167 -9.71 12.42 -8.50
N ALA A 168 -8.69 11.88 -9.18
CA ALA A 168 -8.87 10.92 -10.26
C ALA A 168 -9.46 9.59 -9.76
N ILE A 169 -8.92 9.03 -8.67
CA ILE A 169 -9.37 7.75 -8.09
C ILE A 169 -10.80 7.83 -7.57
N ARG A 170 -11.18 8.92 -6.91
CA ARG A 170 -12.51 9.08 -6.28
C ARG A 170 -13.66 9.08 -7.27
N LYS A 171 -13.40 9.34 -8.55
CA LYS A 171 -14.43 9.23 -9.62
C LYS A 171 -15.02 7.83 -9.74
N THR A 172 -14.24 6.80 -9.48
CA THR A 172 -14.66 5.40 -9.62
C THR A 172 -14.56 4.59 -8.31
N ASN A 173 -13.74 5.05 -7.36
CA ASN A 173 -13.50 4.38 -6.08
C ASN A 173 -13.74 5.33 -4.89
N PRO A 174 -14.98 5.77 -4.64
CA PRO A 174 -15.28 6.84 -3.69
C PRO A 174 -14.91 6.51 -2.24
N LYS A 175 -14.81 5.22 -1.88
CA LYS A 175 -14.62 4.75 -0.50
C LYS A 175 -13.42 3.79 -0.33
N ARG A 176 -12.61 3.60 -1.35
CA ARG A 176 -11.41 2.77 -1.25
C ARG A 176 -10.36 3.43 -0.36
N ILE A 177 -9.73 2.66 0.51
CA ILE A 177 -8.60 3.15 1.29
C ILE A 177 -7.45 3.54 0.36
N ILE A 178 -6.94 4.75 0.55
CA ILE A 178 -5.78 5.28 -0.16
C ILE A 178 -4.74 5.70 0.88
N PHE A 179 -3.51 5.23 0.70
CA PHE A 179 -2.36 5.64 1.48
C PHE A 179 -1.59 6.74 0.75
N ILE A 180 -1.07 7.69 1.52
CA ILE A 180 -0.11 8.69 1.08
C ILE A 180 1.13 8.62 1.97
N ALA A 181 2.30 8.77 1.37
CA ALA A 181 3.59 8.69 2.03
C ALA A 181 4.17 10.07 2.31
N PRO A 182 4.77 10.31 3.48
CA PRO A 182 5.48 11.56 3.73
C PRO A 182 6.79 11.63 2.92
N PRO A 183 7.31 12.85 2.66
CA PRO A 183 8.62 13.02 2.04
C PRO A 183 9.74 12.41 2.88
N LYS A 184 10.98 12.50 2.41
CA LYS A 184 12.17 11.96 3.10
C LYS A 184 12.13 10.44 3.25
N LEU A 185 11.78 9.72 2.18
CA LEU A 185 11.73 8.25 2.15
C LEU A 185 10.71 7.68 3.15
N SER A 186 9.53 8.28 3.20
CA SER A 186 8.45 7.91 4.13
C SER A 186 8.83 8.02 5.62
N HIS A 187 9.82 8.87 5.98
CA HIS A 187 10.21 9.01 7.38
C HIS A 187 9.07 9.63 8.21
N PRO A 188 8.76 9.14 9.42
CA PRO A 188 7.61 9.62 10.21
C PRO A 188 7.68 11.13 10.54
N GLU A 189 8.88 11.72 10.66
CA GLU A 189 9.02 13.18 10.84
C GLU A 189 8.53 13.99 9.63
N GLY A 190 8.34 13.37 8.47
CA GLY A 190 7.78 14.01 7.30
C GLY A 190 6.24 14.12 7.34
N LEU A 191 5.55 13.40 8.23
CA LEU A 191 4.09 13.38 8.31
C LEU A 191 3.49 14.79 8.50
N GLU A 192 4.13 15.66 9.29
CA GLU A 192 3.65 17.03 9.52
C GLU A 192 3.59 17.89 8.24
N SER A 193 4.30 17.50 7.19
CA SER A 193 4.29 18.21 5.92
C SER A 193 3.26 17.70 4.91
N LEU A 194 2.59 16.58 5.23
CA LEU A 194 1.51 16.06 4.38
C LEU A 194 0.26 16.95 4.48
N LYS A 195 -0.31 17.26 3.32
CA LYS A 195 -1.65 17.80 3.21
C LYS A 195 -2.59 16.66 2.81
N ILE A 196 -3.69 16.54 3.54
CA ILE A 196 -4.71 15.53 3.24
C ILE A 196 -5.52 16.04 2.04
N PRO A 197 -5.59 15.26 0.94
CA PRO A 197 -6.37 15.63 -0.22
C PRO A 197 -7.83 15.96 0.09
N SER A 198 -8.37 16.98 -0.55
CA SER A 198 -9.71 17.53 -0.30
C SER A 198 -10.82 16.48 -0.52
N LEU A 199 -10.64 15.61 -1.52
CA LEU A 199 -11.56 14.51 -1.86
C LEU A 199 -11.23 13.20 -1.13
N GLY A 200 -10.47 13.24 -0.05
CA GLY A 200 -10.14 12.05 0.75
C GLY A 200 -11.35 11.32 1.31
N ASN A 201 -12.46 12.04 1.56
CA ASN A 201 -13.78 11.52 1.94
C ASN A 201 -13.77 10.59 3.18
N GLY A 202 -12.80 10.77 4.09
CA GLY A 202 -12.65 9.94 5.28
C GLY A 202 -12.07 8.53 5.03
N TYR A 203 -11.56 8.26 3.83
CA TYR A 203 -10.95 6.98 3.45
C TYR A 203 -9.48 7.12 3.07
N MET A 204 -8.79 8.04 3.74
CA MET A 204 -7.35 8.25 3.63
C MET A 204 -6.63 7.67 4.82
N MET A 205 -5.43 7.14 4.57
CA MET A 205 -4.45 6.75 5.58
C MET A 205 -3.08 7.26 5.18
N ALA A 206 -2.17 7.39 6.14
CA ALA A 206 -0.77 7.72 5.85
C ALA A 206 0.14 6.51 6.11
N GLU A 207 1.04 6.22 5.16
CA GLU A 207 2.11 5.26 5.41
C GLU A 207 3.35 5.96 5.94
N TRP A 208 4.19 5.22 6.66
CA TRP A 208 5.54 5.64 7.03
C TRP A 208 6.46 4.42 7.17
N HIS A 209 7.77 4.65 7.10
CA HIS A 209 8.76 3.59 7.10
C HIS A 209 9.71 3.67 8.30
N PHE A 210 10.20 2.51 8.71
CA PHE A 210 11.18 2.41 9.78
C PHE A 210 12.17 1.26 9.55
N TYR A 211 13.46 1.53 9.63
CA TYR A 211 14.52 0.52 9.51
C TYR A 211 15.46 0.55 10.71
N ALA A 212 15.91 -0.61 11.19
CA ALA A 212 16.79 -0.74 12.34
C ALA A 212 18.14 -0.02 12.15
N ALA A 213 18.70 -0.09 10.95
CA ALA A 213 19.91 0.65 10.58
C ALA A 213 19.64 2.07 10.11
N GLY A 214 18.36 2.46 10.04
CA GLY A 214 17.92 3.71 9.44
C GLY A 214 17.49 3.55 7.97
N PRO A 215 16.88 4.60 7.36
CA PRO A 215 16.32 4.54 6.02
C PRO A 215 17.36 4.59 4.90
N SER A 216 18.63 4.77 5.19
CA SER A 216 19.71 4.87 4.21
C SER A 216 20.38 3.53 3.95
N LYS A 217 20.57 3.18 2.68
CA LYS A 217 21.33 1.98 2.27
C LYS A 217 22.82 2.07 2.59
N THR A 218 23.32 3.26 2.86
CA THR A 218 24.73 3.54 3.16
C THR A 218 24.95 3.87 4.63
N ASN A 219 23.91 3.74 5.46
CA ASN A 219 24.00 3.98 6.89
C ASN A 219 24.59 2.74 7.57
N ASP A 220 25.84 2.78 7.93
CA ASP A 220 26.58 1.75 8.64
C ASP A 220 26.37 1.78 10.17
N LYS A 221 25.67 2.79 10.68
CA LYS A 221 25.33 2.92 12.10
C LYS A 221 24.04 2.17 12.42
N LYS A 222 24.16 1.07 13.14
CA LYS A 222 23.02 0.31 13.63
C LYS A 222 22.19 1.14 14.61
N ARG A 223 20.86 1.10 14.44
CA ARG A 223 19.91 1.63 15.45
C ARG A 223 19.55 0.60 16.52
N TRP A 224 19.84 -0.65 16.24
CA TRP A 224 19.58 -1.78 17.11
C TRP A 224 20.77 -2.73 17.07
N THR A 225 21.27 -3.11 18.24
CA THR A 225 22.30 -4.13 18.40
C THR A 225 21.79 -5.30 19.24
N THR A 226 21.60 -5.07 20.53
CA THR A 226 21.15 -6.09 21.50
C THR A 226 19.82 -5.76 22.15
N GLY A 227 19.14 -4.71 21.71
CA GLY A 227 17.86 -4.28 22.28
C GLY A 227 18.02 -3.58 23.63
N THR A 228 19.03 -2.71 23.76
CA THR A 228 19.20 -1.90 24.96
C THR A 228 18.02 -0.98 25.24
N ALA A 229 17.93 -0.45 26.45
CA ALA A 229 16.85 0.48 26.82
C ALA A 229 16.86 1.73 25.92
N GLU A 230 18.04 2.27 25.60
CA GLU A 230 18.21 3.42 24.71
C GLU A 230 17.78 3.11 23.28
N GLU A 231 18.14 1.95 22.74
CA GLU A 231 17.74 1.50 21.40
C GLU A 231 16.22 1.39 21.30
N LYS A 232 15.59 0.71 22.26
CA LYS A 232 14.13 0.60 22.36
C LYS A 232 13.46 1.97 22.48
N GLN A 233 14.04 2.89 23.25
CA GLN A 233 13.51 4.24 23.40
C GLN A 233 13.57 5.05 22.09
N LYS A 234 14.66 4.91 21.30
CA LYS A 234 14.76 5.55 19.96
C LYS A 234 13.66 5.07 19.03
N ILE A 235 13.37 3.75 19.01
CA ILE A 235 12.29 3.18 18.21
C ILE A 235 10.93 3.72 18.67
N LYS A 236 10.65 3.65 19.99
CA LYS A 236 9.40 4.20 20.56
C LYS A 236 9.21 5.68 20.23
N LYS A 237 10.28 6.47 20.22
CA LYS A 237 10.23 7.89 19.84
C LYS A 237 9.80 8.07 18.38
N SER A 238 10.32 7.27 17.45
CA SER A 238 9.92 7.33 16.05
C SER A 238 8.46 6.91 15.85
N ILE A 239 8.02 5.84 16.51
CA ILE A 239 6.61 5.40 16.50
C ILE A 239 5.71 6.49 17.10
N LYS A 240 6.14 7.13 18.20
CA LYS A 240 5.37 8.19 18.85
C LYS A 240 5.10 9.38 17.93
N VAL A 241 6.01 9.74 17.04
CA VAL A 241 5.79 10.81 16.05
C VAL A 241 4.55 10.49 15.19
N ALA A 242 4.45 9.29 14.66
CA ALA A 242 3.31 8.88 13.85
C ALA A 242 2.02 8.76 14.67
N VAL A 243 2.10 8.25 15.90
CA VAL A 243 0.94 8.15 16.83
C VAL A 243 0.40 9.53 17.19
N ASP A 244 1.28 10.49 17.52
CA ASP A 244 0.88 11.85 17.88
C ASP A 244 0.28 12.57 16.67
N TRP A 245 0.85 12.38 15.48
CA TRP A 245 0.30 12.93 14.24
C TRP A 245 -1.09 12.34 13.94
N GLN A 246 -1.28 11.03 14.08
CA GLN A 246 -2.60 10.38 13.93
C GLN A 246 -3.63 10.96 14.91
N LYS A 247 -3.25 11.17 16.19
CA LYS A 247 -4.14 11.79 17.19
C LYS A 247 -4.52 13.23 16.83
N LYS A 248 -3.55 14.00 16.33
CA LYS A 248 -3.73 15.40 15.95
C LYS A 248 -4.64 15.56 14.74
N THR A 249 -4.47 14.69 13.74
CA THR A 249 -5.15 14.83 12.43
C THR A 249 -6.41 13.97 12.29
N GLY A 250 -6.55 12.93 13.09
CA GLY A 250 -7.60 11.91 12.92
C GLY A 250 -7.32 10.93 11.76
N ILE A 251 -6.19 11.08 11.05
CA ILE A 251 -5.80 10.21 9.94
C ILE A 251 -5.02 9.01 10.47
N TYR A 252 -5.53 7.81 10.24
CA TYR A 252 -4.88 6.58 10.66
C TYR A 252 -3.58 6.35 9.90
N THR A 253 -2.57 5.80 10.58
CA THR A 253 -1.26 5.53 9.97
C THR A 253 -0.98 4.04 9.85
N TRP A 254 -0.04 3.70 9.00
CA TRP A 254 0.45 2.34 8.80
C TRP A 254 1.96 2.35 8.60
N VAL A 255 2.65 1.38 9.23
CA VAL A 255 4.07 1.14 8.96
C VAL A 255 4.18 0.37 7.66
N GLY A 256 4.36 1.08 6.55
CA GLY A 256 4.39 0.50 5.20
C GLY A 256 5.63 -0.35 4.96
N ALA A 257 6.77 -0.02 5.58
CA ALA A 257 7.94 -0.86 5.54
C ALA A 257 8.79 -0.72 6.81
N TRP A 258 9.30 -1.86 7.25
CA TRP A 258 10.35 -1.96 8.26
C TRP A 258 11.16 -3.24 8.03
N MET A 259 12.38 -3.26 8.49
CA MET A 259 13.22 -4.45 8.43
C MET A 259 14.25 -4.40 9.56
N PRO A 260 14.68 -5.57 10.06
CA PRO A 260 15.65 -5.65 11.16
C PRO A 260 17.10 -5.47 10.72
N GLY A 261 17.36 -5.02 9.51
CA GLY A 261 18.70 -4.84 8.96
C GLY A 261 18.78 -3.71 7.94
N ALA A 262 19.90 -3.60 7.26
CA ALA A 262 20.13 -2.69 6.15
C ALA A 262 20.11 -3.42 4.81
N TYR A 263 19.94 -2.71 3.71
CA TYR A 263 19.97 -3.27 2.35
C TYR A 263 21.39 -3.56 1.84
N ASN A 264 22.42 -3.21 2.60
CA ASN A 264 23.80 -3.37 2.19
C ASN A 264 24.19 -4.85 2.16
N LYS A 265 25.07 -5.22 1.22
CA LYS A 265 25.64 -6.56 1.16
C LYS A 265 26.44 -6.93 2.43
N ASP A 266 26.99 -5.91 3.09
CA ASP A 266 27.77 -6.02 4.32
C ASP A 266 26.90 -5.77 5.56
N ASP A 267 25.61 -6.05 5.48
CA ASP A 267 24.73 -6.05 6.63
C ASP A 267 25.20 -7.11 7.63
N ASN A 268 25.72 -6.66 8.74
CA ASN A 268 26.33 -7.50 9.75
C ASN A 268 25.37 -7.79 10.93
N TYR A 269 24.07 -7.60 10.77
CA TYR A 269 23.09 -8.04 11.75
C TYR A 269 23.04 -9.57 11.82
N SER A 270 23.28 -10.13 12.99
CA SER A 270 23.09 -11.55 13.24
C SER A 270 21.60 -11.94 13.19
N VAL A 271 21.29 -13.21 12.96
CA VAL A 271 19.93 -13.75 13.03
C VAL A 271 19.30 -13.46 14.41
N LYS A 272 20.09 -13.52 15.48
CA LYS A 272 19.63 -13.21 16.83
C LYS A 272 19.17 -11.74 16.94
N GLU A 273 20.00 -10.78 16.50
CA GLU A 273 19.65 -9.35 16.51
C GLU A 273 18.38 -9.08 15.67
N GLN A 274 18.28 -9.69 14.49
CA GLN A 274 17.11 -9.55 13.63
C GLN A 274 15.85 -10.09 14.28
N THR A 275 15.94 -11.26 14.93
CA THR A 275 14.81 -11.89 15.63
C THR A 275 14.37 -11.08 16.85
N GLU A 276 15.31 -10.59 17.65
CA GLU A 276 15.02 -9.75 18.81
C GLU A 276 14.35 -8.44 18.40
N PHE A 277 14.85 -7.80 17.32
CA PHE A 277 14.24 -6.61 16.78
C PHE A 277 12.82 -6.89 16.26
N ALA A 278 12.63 -7.93 15.46
CA ALA A 278 11.33 -8.29 14.91
C ALA A 278 10.30 -8.65 16.00
N SER A 279 10.77 -9.25 17.11
CA SER A 279 9.91 -9.56 18.25
C SER A 279 9.51 -8.33 19.05
N PHE A 280 10.32 -7.27 18.99
CA PHE A 280 10.02 -6.01 19.65
C PHE A 280 9.04 -5.15 18.83
N MET A 281 9.18 -5.15 17.50
CA MET A 281 8.31 -4.43 16.56
C MET A 281 6.92 -5.06 16.45
#